data_1c98f9e9f23bc8638b610cd55c8921bd
#
_entry.id   1c98f9e9f23bc8638b610cd55c8921bd
#
_cell.length_a   1.000
_cell.length_b   1.000
_cell.length_c   1.000
_cell.angle_alpha   90.00
_cell.angle_beta   90.00
_cell.angle_gamma   90.00
#
_symmetry.space_group_name_H-M   'P 1'
#
loop_
_entity.id
_entity.type
_entity.pdbx_description
1 polymer ?
#
loop_
_entity_poly.entity_id
_entity_poly.type
_entity_poly.pdbx_seq_one_letter_code
_entity_poly.pdbx_strand_id
1 'polypeptide(L)'
;MRKISATYIISNAGTPLKNGILVLNDDDSVAELIDRKGSVKEIQDLEYYSGVLVPGFVDVFTFLSWPDMNTGLINSGDISKLFLGETADIQIIQKAINHLEAFGTKGAADFFPTINSHDLKLNSKLSTRDIHDMSQVDTYMLFSDFPSSVLGRLFTNNISSDKAFCIGTGSLTSHLKLSVFDELKYLLTIKADLGLEQQIMWACLNGANALGFDHLGSFEIGKKPGVNLITHLDYDNFCLKPDSKLKVIV
;
A
#
# COMPACT_ATOMS: atom_id res chain seq x y z
N MET A 1 9.47 -23.93 3.94
CA MET A 1 8.51 -23.13 4.77
C MET A 1 9.27 -22.19 5.69
N ARG A 2 8.88 -20.91 5.76
CA ARG A 2 9.49 -19.86 6.57
C ARG A 2 8.54 -19.45 7.70
N LYS A 3 9.02 -19.34 8.94
CA LYS A 3 8.22 -18.91 10.10
C LYS A 3 8.67 -17.54 10.55
N ILE A 4 7.77 -16.58 10.59
CA ILE A 4 8.05 -15.19 10.92
C ILE A 4 7.13 -14.76 12.07
N SER A 5 7.68 -14.10 13.07
CA SER A 5 6.95 -13.54 14.19
C SER A 5 7.36 -12.09 14.44
N ALA A 6 6.49 -11.33 15.07
CA ALA A 6 6.81 -9.99 15.53
C ALA A 6 6.05 -9.65 16.82
N THR A 7 6.35 -8.46 17.38
CA THR A 7 5.61 -7.97 18.56
C THR A 7 4.11 -8.01 18.32
N TYR A 8 3.67 -7.60 17.12
CA TYR A 8 2.29 -7.76 16.65
C TYR A 8 2.24 -8.15 15.17
N ILE A 9 1.15 -8.79 14.77
CA ILE A 9 0.77 -9.05 13.37
C ILE A 9 -0.61 -8.45 13.13
N ILE A 10 -0.74 -7.52 12.21
CA ILE A 10 -2.02 -7.05 11.68
C ILE A 10 -2.28 -7.81 10.38
N SER A 11 -3.18 -8.77 10.42
CA SER A 11 -3.42 -9.68 9.30
C SER A 11 -4.45 -9.19 8.28
N ASN A 12 -5.27 -8.19 8.64
CA ASN A 12 -6.51 -7.82 7.95
C ASN A 12 -7.53 -8.96 7.80
N ALA A 13 -7.37 -10.05 8.57
CA ALA A 13 -8.29 -11.19 8.62
C ALA A 13 -8.84 -11.43 10.04
N GLY A 14 -8.61 -10.50 10.96
CA GLY A 14 -9.03 -10.57 12.36
C GLY A 14 -8.30 -9.54 13.21
N THR A 15 -8.44 -9.65 14.52
CA THR A 15 -7.76 -8.75 15.47
C THR A 15 -6.24 -8.93 15.44
N PRO A 16 -5.45 -7.90 15.79
CA PRO A 16 -3.99 -8.00 15.85
C PRO A 16 -3.51 -9.10 16.80
N LEU A 17 -2.55 -9.89 16.34
CA LEU A 17 -1.99 -11.00 17.09
C LEU A 17 -0.70 -10.60 17.80
N LYS A 18 -0.68 -10.64 19.12
CA LYS A 18 0.54 -10.42 19.91
C LYS A 18 1.43 -11.66 19.87
N ASN A 19 2.70 -11.49 19.41
CA ASN A 19 3.66 -12.58 19.23
C ASN A 19 3.10 -13.74 18.37
N GLY A 20 2.18 -13.46 17.46
CA GLY A 20 1.67 -14.42 16.48
C GLY A 20 2.78 -14.94 15.56
N ILE A 21 2.51 -16.02 14.82
CA ILE A 21 3.43 -16.57 13.85
C ILE A 21 2.74 -16.61 12.49
N LEU A 22 3.37 -15.98 11.50
CA LEU A 22 3.05 -16.11 10.10
C LEU A 22 3.94 -17.20 9.51
N VAL A 23 3.34 -18.24 8.94
CA VAL A 23 4.03 -19.31 8.23
C VAL A 23 3.82 -19.11 6.74
N LEU A 24 4.93 -19.05 5.99
CA LEU A 24 4.92 -18.95 4.54
C LEU A 24 5.41 -20.23 3.90
N ASN A 25 4.81 -20.60 2.79
CA ASN A 25 5.31 -21.64 1.88
C ASN A 25 6.55 -21.14 1.13
N ASP A 26 7.20 -22.03 0.39
CA ASP A 26 8.40 -21.70 -0.40
C ASP A 26 8.09 -20.76 -1.59
N ASP A 27 6.82 -20.62 -1.98
CA ASP A 27 6.33 -19.71 -2.99
C ASP A 27 5.78 -18.38 -2.40
N ASP A 28 6.10 -18.08 -1.15
CA ASP A 28 5.67 -16.92 -0.37
C ASP A 28 4.16 -16.82 -0.11
N SER A 29 3.38 -17.87 -0.40
CA SER A 29 1.98 -17.92 -0.01
C SER A 29 1.83 -18.18 1.49
N VAL A 30 0.79 -17.63 2.09
CA VAL A 30 0.46 -17.87 3.50
C VAL A 30 0.02 -19.31 3.68
N ALA A 31 0.78 -20.09 4.47
CA ALA A 31 0.45 -21.45 4.85
C ALA A 31 -0.43 -21.47 6.10
N GLU A 32 -0.08 -20.64 7.09
CA GLU A 32 -0.78 -20.61 8.38
C GLU A 32 -0.54 -19.27 9.08
N LEU A 33 -1.52 -18.84 9.88
CA LEU A 33 -1.40 -17.74 10.82
C LEU A 33 -1.76 -18.24 12.22
N ILE A 34 -0.77 -18.30 13.12
CA ILE A 34 -0.90 -18.92 14.45
C ILE A 34 -1.05 -17.83 15.51
N ASP A 35 -2.18 -17.83 16.22
CA ASP A 35 -2.35 -17.03 17.43
C ASP A 35 -1.71 -17.75 18.62
N ARG A 36 -0.67 -17.15 19.17
CA ARG A 36 0.03 -17.68 20.37
C ARG A 36 -0.54 -17.16 21.68
N LYS A 37 -1.60 -16.38 21.64
CA LYS A 37 -2.19 -15.72 22.83
C LYS A 37 -1.14 -14.99 23.68
N GLY A 38 -0.19 -14.33 23.01
CA GLY A 38 0.90 -13.58 23.64
C GLY A 38 2.06 -14.42 24.19
N SER A 39 2.02 -15.77 24.06
CA SER A 39 3.10 -16.65 24.55
C SER A 39 4.41 -16.42 23.79
N VAL A 40 5.54 -16.39 24.49
CA VAL A 40 6.91 -16.23 23.95
C VAL A 40 7.76 -17.49 24.06
N LYS A 41 7.17 -18.68 23.89
CA LYS A 41 7.94 -19.93 23.87
C LYS A 41 8.87 -19.96 22.66
N GLU A 42 10.09 -20.46 22.87
CA GLU A 42 11.05 -20.69 21.81
C GLU A 42 10.51 -21.70 20.78
N ILE A 43 10.70 -21.38 19.50
CA ILE A 43 10.28 -22.23 18.36
C ILE A 43 11.47 -22.32 17.41
N GLN A 44 11.77 -23.53 17.00
CA GLN A 44 12.86 -23.78 16.05
C GLN A 44 12.60 -23.08 14.72
N ASP A 45 13.65 -22.46 14.18
CA ASP A 45 13.65 -21.76 12.89
C ASP A 45 12.65 -20.61 12.82
N LEU A 46 12.38 -19.94 13.96
CA LEU A 46 11.53 -18.76 14.02
C LEU A 46 12.34 -17.48 13.86
N GLU A 47 12.03 -16.72 12.81
CA GLU A 47 12.52 -15.35 12.65
C GLU A 47 11.65 -14.40 13.48
N TYR A 48 12.23 -13.72 14.47
CA TYR A 48 11.50 -12.74 15.28
C TYR A 48 11.94 -11.31 14.99
N TYR A 49 10.97 -10.41 14.80
CA TYR A 49 11.19 -8.99 14.56
C TYR A 49 10.52 -8.12 15.63
N SER A 50 11.25 -7.11 16.12
CA SER A 50 10.64 -6.07 16.97
C SER A 50 9.89 -5.09 16.09
N GLY A 51 8.54 -5.11 16.16
CA GLY A 51 7.69 -4.26 15.33
C GLY A 51 6.33 -4.89 15.06
N VAL A 52 5.67 -4.41 14.01
CA VAL A 52 4.38 -4.91 13.55
C VAL A 52 4.51 -5.43 12.12
N LEU A 53 4.19 -6.72 11.91
CA LEU A 53 4.07 -7.28 10.56
C LEU A 53 2.71 -6.92 9.98
N VAL A 54 2.72 -6.50 8.72
CA VAL A 54 1.53 -6.15 7.95
C VAL A 54 1.64 -6.72 6.53
N PRO A 55 0.52 -6.96 5.82
CA PRO A 55 0.55 -7.32 4.40
C PRO A 55 1.24 -6.25 3.56
N GLY A 56 1.69 -6.61 2.36
CA GLY A 56 2.16 -5.67 1.37
C GLY A 56 1.07 -4.66 1.00
N PHE A 57 1.49 -3.44 0.73
CA PHE A 57 0.57 -2.35 0.40
C PHE A 57 -0.01 -2.49 -1.00
N VAL A 58 -1.17 -1.89 -1.19
CA VAL A 58 -1.83 -1.78 -2.49
C VAL A 58 -2.10 -0.30 -2.79
N ASP A 59 -1.48 0.18 -3.85
CA ASP A 59 -1.57 1.55 -4.32
C ASP A 59 -2.69 1.68 -5.35
N VAL A 60 -3.78 2.33 -5.01
CA VAL A 60 -4.96 2.39 -5.88
C VAL A 60 -4.92 3.55 -6.88
N PHE A 61 -3.89 4.40 -6.82
CA PHE A 61 -3.82 5.57 -7.69
C PHE A 61 -2.36 5.91 -8.01
N THR A 62 -1.85 5.36 -9.13
CA THR A 62 -0.53 5.70 -9.65
C THR A 62 -0.57 6.01 -11.14
N PHE A 63 0.43 6.74 -11.60
CA PHE A 63 0.69 7.02 -13.00
C PHE A 63 2.05 6.43 -13.38
N LEU A 64 2.14 5.09 -13.46
CA LEU A 64 3.39 4.40 -13.78
C LEU A 64 3.88 4.73 -15.18
N SER A 65 2.96 4.84 -16.13
CA SER A 65 3.28 5.21 -17.51
C SER A 65 3.59 6.71 -17.68
N TRP A 66 3.24 7.52 -16.68
CA TRP A 66 3.37 8.98 -16.68
C TRP A 66 3.99 9.48 -15.37
N PRO A 67 5.13 8.93 -14.94
CA PRO A 67 5.69 9.24 -13.63
C PRO A 67 6.11 10.70 -13.45
N ASP A 68 6.28 11.43 -14.55
CA ASP A 68 6.60 12.87 -14.55
C ASP A 68 5.35 13.76 -14.68
N MET A 69 4.15 13.16 -14.63
CA MET A 69 2.92 13.94 -14.76
C MET A 69 2.73 14.86 -13.55
N ASN A 70 2.51 16.14 -13.83
CA ASN A 70 2.12 17.10 -12.80
C ASN A 70 0.63 16.93 -12.46
N THR A 71 0.36 16.24 -11.34
CA THR A 71 -1.00 15.99 -10.83
C THR A 71 -1.76 17.27 -10.50
N GLY A 72 -1.07 18.39 -10.26
CA GLY A 72 -1.70 19.70 -10.11
C GLY A 72 -2.51 20.15 -11.34
N LEU A 73 -2.22 19.61 -12.54
CA LEU A 73 -2.99 19.88 -13.75
C LEU A 73 -4.34 19.13 -13.81
N ILE A 74 -4.52 18.07 -13.02
CA ILE A 74 -5.83 17.37 -12.90
C ILE A 74 -6.90 18.32 -12.36
N ASN A 75 -6.50 19.37 -11.67
CA ASN A 75 -7.37 20.42 -11.15
C ASN A 75 -8.09 21.24 -12.22
N SER A 76 -7.59 21.27 -13.44
CA SER A 76 -8.21 22.05 -14.52
C SER A 76 -9.48 21.41 -15.11
N GLY A 77 -9.85 20.20 -14.66
CA GLY A 77 -11.00 19.44 -15.17
C GLY A 77 -10.82 18.86 -16.57
N ASP A 78 -9.67 19.14 -17.21
CA ASP A 78 -9.37 18.69 -18.56
C ASP A 78 -8.24 17.67 -18.55
N ILE A 79 -8.59 16.45 -18.13
CA ILE A 79 -7.66 15.31 -18.06
C ILE A 79 -7.04 15.02 -19.43
N SER A 80 -7.72 15.35 -20.55
CA SER A 80 -7.20 15.10 -21.90
C SER A 80 -5.92 15.89 -22.19
N LYS A 81 -5.71 17.04 -21.56
CA LYS A 81 -4.48 17.84 -21.71
C LYS A 81 -3.27 17.25 -21.00
N LEU A 82 -3.48 16.33 -20.05
CA LEU A 82 -2.39 15.69 -19.32
C LEU A 82 -1.60 14.71 -20.19
N PHE A 83 -2.23 14.16 -21.22
CA PHE A 83 -1.69 13.12 -22.09
C PHE A 83 -1.23 13.64 -23.47
N LEU A 84 -1.08 14.97 -23.64
CA LEU A 84 -0.55 15.58 -24.87
C LEU A 84 0.99 15.57 -24.93
N GLY A 85 1.66 15.05 -23.90
CA GLY A 85 3.12 14.93 -23.86
C GLY A 85 3.63 13.64 -24.51
N GLU A 86 4.95 13.58 -24.69
CA GLU A 86 5.62 12.34 -25.06
C GLU A 86 5.49 11.31 -23.93
N THR A 87 5.34 10.04 -24.30
CA THR A 87 5.34 8.93 -23.32
C THR A 87 6.63 8.96 -22.50
N ALA A 88 6.52 8.69 -21.20
CA ALA A 88 7.69 8.67 -20.31
C ALA A 88 8.76 7.71 -20.82
N ASP A 89 10.02 8.08 -20.57
CA ASP A 89 11.16 7.20 -20.82
C ASP A 89 11.00 5.91 -20.01
N ILE A 90 11.30 4.78 -20.64
CA ILE A 90 11.29 3.45 -20.01
C ILE A 90 12.07 3.43 -18.69
N GLN A 91 13.19 4.14 -18.58
CA GLN A 91 13.98 4.24 -17.37
C GLN A 91 13.22 4.91 -16.21
N ILE A 92 12.39 5.92 -16.52
CA ILE A 92 11.58 6.63 -15.52
C ILE A 92 10.42 5.74 -15.07
N ILE A 93 9.79 5.02 -16.00
CA ILE A 93 8.75 4.02 -15.67
C ILE A 93 9.33 2.92 -14.76
N GLN A 94 10.50 2.38 -15.11
CA GLN A 94 11.17 1.37 -14.29
C GLN A 94 11.52 1.90 -12.90
N LYS A 95 11.95 3.16 -12.79
CA LYS A 95 12.21 3.82 -11.51
C LYS A 95 10.93 3.90 -10.66
N ALA A 96 9.79 4.24 -11.24
CA ALA A 96 8.52 4.29 -10.53
C ALA A 96 8.13 2.90 -9.98
N ILE A 97 8.24 1.86 -10.78
CA ILE A 97 8.01 0.47 -10.37
C ILE A 97 8.95 0.08 -9.22
N ASN A 98 10.25 0.35 -9.36
CA ASN A 98 11.24 0.04 -8.34
C ASN A 98 10.96 0.77 -7.01
N HIS A 99 10.42 2.01 -7.05
CA HIS A 99 10.01 2.71 -5.84
C HIS A 99 8.87 1.97 -5.14
N LEU A 100 7.79 1.58 -5.85
CA LEU A 100 6.68 0.85 -5.26
C LEU A 100 7.17 -0.44 -4.58
N GLU A 101 8.00 -1.24 -5.28
CA GLU A 101 8.57 -2.48 -4.73
C GLU A 101 9.44 -2.22 -3.50
N ALA A 102 10.33 -1.22 -3.56
CA ALA A 102 11.25 -0.89 -2.47
C ALA A 102 10.52 -0.38 -1.22
N PHE A 103 9.35 0.22 -1.39
CA PHE A 103 8.51 0.71 -0.28
C PHE A 103 7.34 -0.23 0.04
N GLY A 104 7.46 -1.52 -0.32
CA GLY A 104 6.59 -2.59 0.18
C GLY A 104 5.22 -2.66 -0.47
N THR A 105 5.02 -2.02 -1.63
CA THR A 105 3.82 -2.18 -2.44
C THR A 105 3.87 -3.51 -3.20
N LYS A 106 2.76 -4.23 -3.24
CA LYS A 106 2.59 -5.51 -3.94
C LYS A 106 1.50 -5.45 -5.01
N GLY A 107 0.62 -4.46 -4.95
CA GLY A 107 -0.40 -4.22 -5.96
C GLY A 107 -0.48 -2.75 -6.32
N ALA A 108 -0.74 -2.42 -7.58
CA ALA A 108 -0.87 -1.04 -8.02
C ALA A 108 -1.86 -0.88 -9.17
N ALA A 109 -2.63 0.22 -9.16
CA ALA A 109 -3.39 0.67 -10.31
C ALA A 109 -2.50 1.59 -11.16
N ASP A 110 -2.38 1.32 -12.46
CA ASP A 110 -1.72 2.21 -13.42
C ASP A 110 -2.78 2.96 -14.23
N PHE A 111 -2.92 4.24 -13.97
CA PHE A 111 -3.88 5.08 -14.66
C PHE A 111 -3.34 5.53 -16.01
N PHE A 112 -4.17 5.34 -17.06
CA PHE A 112 -3.86 5.67 -18.45
C PHE A 112 -2.56 5.01 -18.95
N PRO A 113 -2.47 3.66 -18.86
CA PRO A 113 -1.26 2.92 -19.21
C PRO A 113 -0.86 3.13 -20.68
N THR A 114 0.42 3.05 -20.95
CA THR A 114 0.97 3.05 -22.29
C THR A 114 1.58 1.70 -22.64
N ILE A 115 1.81 1.45 -23.93
CA ILE A 115 2.45 0.20 -24.37
C ILE A 115 3.84 0.04 -23.77
N ASN A 116 4.57 1.13 -23.52
CA ASN A 116 5.91 1.10 -22.96
C ASN A 116 5.97 0.58 -21.51
N SER A 117 4.88 0.68 -20.75
CA SER A 117 4.82 0.18 -19.37
C SER A 117 4.49 -1.31 -19.28
N HIS A 118 3.94 -1.91 -20.34
CA HIS A 118 3.38 -3.26 -20.30
C HIS A 118 4.42 -4.32 -19.92
N ASP A 119 5.52 -4.40 -20.66
CA ASP A 119 6.57 -5.40 -20.43
C ASP A 119 7.28 -5.19 -19.07
N LEU A 120 7.45 -3.92 -18.66
CA LEU A 120 8.03 -3.60 -17.36
C LEU A 120 7.16 -4.07 -16.21
N LYS A 121 5.83 -3.89 -16.30
CA LYS A 121 4.87 -4.37 -15.32
C LYS A 121 4.85 -5.91 -15.25
N LEU A 122 4.85 -6.60 -16.40
CA LEU A 122 4.90 -8.07 -16.46
C LEU A 122 6.16 -8.66 -15.83
N ASN A 123 7.29 -7.96 -15.92
CA ASN A 123 8.57 -8.40 -15.35
C ASN A 123 8.79 -7.92 -13.90
N SER A 124 7.86 -7.15 -13.34
CA SER A 124 7.92 -6.67 -11.96
C SER A 124 7.34 -7.69 -10.97
N LYS A 125 7.54 -7.44 -9.68
CA LYS A 125 6.92 -8.20 -8.59
C LYS A 125 5.55 -7.64 -8.18
N LEU A 126 5.04 -6.64 -8.91
CA LEU A 126 3.76 -6.01 -8.64
C LEU A 126 2.63 -6.74 -9.36
N SER A 127 1.51 -6.93 -8.69
CA SER A 127 0.23 -7.16 -9.34
C SER A 127 -0.28 -5.80 -9.84
N THR A 128 -0.47 -5.62 -11.13
CA THR A 128 -0.90 -4.33 -11.70
C THR A 128 -2.27 -4.44 -12.33
N ARG A 129 -3.07 -3.37 -12.23
CA ARG A 129 -4.34 -3.20 -12.93
C ARG A 129 -4.30 -1.92 -13.76
N ASP A 130 -4.49 -2.07 -15.05
CA ASP A 130 -4.58 -0.95 -15.99
C ASP A 130 -5.96 -0.28 -15.89
N ILE A 131 -5.96 1.03 -15.69
CA ILE A 131 -7.17 1.86 -15.56
C ILE A 131 -7.20 2.87 -16.70
N HIS A 132 -8.12 2.70 -17.61
CA HIS A 132 -8.27 3.57 -18.80
C HIS A 132 -9.29 4.70 -18.58
N ASP A 133 -10.13 4.57 -17.56
CA ASP A 133 -11.15 5.55 -17.19
C ASP A 133 -11.30 5.60 -15.66
N MET A 134 -11.39 6.80 -15.10
CA MET A 134 -11.56 7.01 -13.65
C MET A 134 -12.79 6.30 -13.06
N SER A 135 -13.83 6.07 -13.86
CA SER A 135 -15.04 5.34 -13.44
C SER A 135 -14.82 3.84 -13.20
N GLN A 136 -13.68 3.29 -13.63
CA GLN A 136 -13.34 1.88 -13.42
C GLN A 136 -12.94 1.56 -11.97
N VAL A 137 -12.72 2.59 -11.14
CA VAL A 137 -12.38 2.43 -9.72
C VAL A 137 -13.41 3.17 -8.88
N ASP A 138 -14.32 2.41 -8.27
CA ASP A 138 -15.35 2.94 -7.37
C ASP A 138 -14.87 2.83 -5.92
N THR A 139 -14.02 3.74 -5.49
CA THR A 139 -13.53 3.81 -4.11
C THR A 139 -13.13 5.23 -3.72
N TYR A 140 -13.03 5.48 -2.40
CA TYR A 140 -12.49 6.72 -1.87
C TYR A 140 -10.96 6.61 -1.80
N MET A 141 -10.25 7.43 -2.58
CA MET A 141 -8.78 7.44 -2.61
C MET A 141 -8.25 8.58 -1.74
N LEU A 142 -7.29 8.29 -0.88
CA LEU A 142 -6.54 9.26 -0.08
C LEU A 142 -5.16 9.45 -0.70
N PHE A 143 -4.82 10.70 -0.97
CA PHE A 143 -3.59 11.09 -1.64
C PHE A 143 -3.18 12.51 -1.20
N SER A 144 -1.93 12.68 -0.75
CA SER A 144 -1.47 13.90 -0.08
C SER A 144 -1.33 15.12 -1.00
N ASP A 145 -1.10 14.91 -2.28
CA ASP A 145 -0.74 15.98 -3.24
C ASP A 145 -1.92 16.57 -4.02
N PHE A 146 -3.15 16.17 -3.69
CA PHE A 146 -4.32 16.77 -4.29
C PHE A 146 -4.74 18.05 -3.56
N PRO A 147 -4.78 19.21 -4.26
CA PRO A 147 -5.37 20.40 -3.68
C PRO A 147 -6.82 20.12 -3.32
N SER A 148 -7.22 20.55 -2.14
CA SER A 148 -8.54 20.36 -1.54
C SER A 148 -9.73 20.79 -2.40
N SER A 149 -9.50 21.52 -3.49
CA SER A 149 -10.54 22.07 -4.36
C SER A 149 -11.14 21.09 -5.37
N VAL A 150 -10.41 20.04 -5.80
CA VAL A 150 -10.89 19.11 -6.86
C VAL A 150 -11.36 17.78 -6.32
N LEU A 151 -10.71 17.27 -5.30
CA LEU A 151 -11.14 16.09 -4.56
C LEU A 151 -11.74 16.45 -3.21
N GLY A 152 -12.35 17.62 -3.08
CA GLY A 152 -13.00 18.10 -1.86
C GLY A 152 -13.99 17.13 -1.21
N ARG A 153 -14.29 16.00 -1.86
CA ARG A 153 -15.00 14.87 -1.27
C ARG A 153 -14.07 13.83 -0.64
N LEU A 154 -12.79 13.79 -1.01
CA LEU A 154 -11.82 12.78 -0.54
C LEU A 154 -10.98 13.28 0.63
N PHE A 155 -10.70 14.58 0.69
CA PHE A 155 -9.88 15.23 1.74
C PHE A 155 -10.66 16.18 2.64
N THR A 156 -11.99 16.14 2.60
CA THR A 156 -12.77 16.90 3.58
C THR A 156 -12.54 16.32 4.97
N ASN A 157 -12.68 17.17 6.00
CA ASN A 157 -12.68 16.82 7.43
C ASN A 157 -13.66 15.67 7.83
N ASN A 158 -14.21 14.95 6.87
CA ASN A 158 -15.15 13.84 6.96
C ASN A 158 -14.48 12.49 6.60
N ILE A 159 -13.26 12.24 7.07
CA ILE A 159 -12.75 10.86 7.13
C ILE A 159 -13.60 10.15 8.19
N SER A 160 -14.64 9.47 7.74
CA SER A 160 -15.48 8.65 8.60
C SER A 160 -15.03 7.19 8.54
N SER A 161 -15.08 6.50 9.68
CA SER A 161 -14.64 5.10 9.80
C SER A 161 -15.50 4.11 9.00
N ASP A 162 -16.65 4.54 8.54
CA ASP A 162 -17.64 3.76 7.79
C ASP A 162 -17.39 3.73 6.27
N LYS A 163 -16.43 4.51 5.76
CA LYS A 163 -16.08 4.50 4.33
C LYS A 163 -14.86 3.64 4.06
N ALA A 164 -14.90 2.89 2.96
CA ALA A 164 -13.79 2.09 2.46
C ALA A 164 -12.77 3.00 1.75
N PHE A 165 -11.91 3.67 2.54
CA PHE A 165 -10.82 4.44 1.97
C PHE A 165 -9.70 3.54 1.45
N CYS A 166 -9.02 4.00 0.42
CA CYS A 166 -7.80 3.40 -0.15
C CYS A 166 -6.72 4.46 -0.28
N ILE A 167 -5.47 4.04 -0.38
CA ILE A 167 -4.31 4.93 -0.47
C ILE A 167 -3.76 4.95 -1.90
N GLY A 168 -3.42 6.14 -2.39
CA GLY A 168 -2.74 6.34 -3.67
C GLY A 168 -1.50 7.20 -3.50
N THR A 169 -0.51 7.08 -4.41
CA THR A 169 0.74 7.86 -4.37
C THR A 169 0.93 8.78 -5.57
N GLY A 170 0.10 8.69 -6.60
CA GLY A 170 0.12 9.57 -7.77
C GLY A 170 1.33 9.36 -8.67
N SER A 171 2.17 10.38 -8.84
CA SER A 171 3.33 10.36 -9.74
C SER A 171 4.63 10.77 -9.05
N LEU A 172 5.79 10.47 -9.68
CA LEU A 172 7.11 10.89 -9.18
C LEU A 172 7.32 12.42 -9.25
N THR A 173 6.52 13.14 -10.01
CA THR A 173 6.55 14.61 -10.02
C THR A 173 5.91 15.19 -8.77
N SER A 174 4.85 14.54 -8.29
CA SER A 174 4.14 14.94 -7.07
C SER A 174 4.95 14.62 -5.83
N HIS A 175 5.66 13.50 -5.85
CA HIS A 175 6.42 12.98 -4.71
C HIS A 175 7.83 12.56 -5.12
N LEU A 176 8.80 12.78 -4.24
CA LEU A 176 10.17 12.30 -4.45
C LEU A 176 10.24 10.77 -4.55
N LYS A 177 9.22 10.06 -4.06
CA LYS A 177 9.10 8.60 -4.07
C LYS A 177 7.63 8.17 -3.97
N LEU A 178 7.28 7.10 -4.66
CA LEU A 178 5.98 6.47 -4.55
C LEU A 178 5.98 5.53 -3.34
N SER A 179 5.40 5.96 -2.24
CA SER A 179 5.43 5.25 -0.96
C SER A 179 4.09 5.37 -0.23
N VAL A 180 3.30 4.31 -0.29
CA VAL A 180 2.05 4.20 0.49
C VAL A 180 2.31 4.43 1.99
N PHE A 181 3.47 3.99 2.49
CA PHE A 181 3.83 4.18 3.90
C PHE A 181 4.04 5.67 4.26
N ASP A 182 4.62 6.46 3.36
CA ASP A 182 4.77 7.90 3.60
C ASP A 182 3.42 8.62 3.54
N GLU A 183 2.48 8.18 2.67
CA GLU A 183 1.10 8.65 2.66
C GLU A 183 0.39 8.36 4.00
N LEU A 184 0.56 7.15 4.57
CA LEU A 184 0.01 6.82 5.89
C LEU A 184 0.55 7.75 6.99
N LYS A 185 1.83 8.11 6.96
CA LYS A 185 2.39 9.09 7.90
C LYS A 185 1.83 10.49 7.68
N TYR A 186 1.61 10.88 6.44
CA TYR A 186 0.98 12.16 6.13
C TYR A 186 -0.45 12.24 6.67
N LEU A 187 -1.22 11.16 6.61
CA LEU A 187 -2.58 11.10 7.17
C LEU A 187 -2.62 11.46 8.67
N LEU A 188 -1.57 11.16 9.43
CA LEU A 188 -1.50 11.56 10.85
C LEU A 188 -1.48 13.07 11.04
N THR A 189 -1.01 13.84 10.07
CA THR A 189 -1.01 15.31 10.15
C THR A 189 -2.41 15.89 9.98
N ILE A 190 -3.32 15.12 9.35
CA ILE A 190 -4.70 15.50 9.09
C ILE A 190 -5.62 14.92 10.15
N LYS A 191 -5.37 13.68 10.58
CA LYS A 191 -6.18 12.95 11.54
C LYS A 191 -5.27 12.16 12.50
N ALA A 192 -4.86 12.83 13.58
CA ALA A 192 -3.88 12.29 14.54
C ALA A 192 -4.40 11.08 15.35
N ASP A 193 -5.71 10.88 15.44
CA ASP A 193 -6.37 9.80 16.18
C ASP A 193 -6.62 8.53 15.34
N LEU A 194 -6.07 8.46 14.12
CA LEU A 194 -6.27 7.32 13.24
C LEU A 194 -5.43 6.12 13.70
N GLY A 195 -6.12 5.07 14.16
CA GLY A 195 -5.48 3.84 14.64
C GLY A 195 -4.74 3.06 13.54
N LEU A 196 -3.68 2.36 13.91
CA LEU A 196 -2.83 1.60 12.97
C LEU A 196 -3.61 0.55 12.18
N GLU A 197 -4.52 -0.20 12.82
CA GLU A 197 -5.34 -1.22 12.15
C GLU A 197 -6.14 -0.63 10.98
N GLN A 198 -6.76 0.51 11.21
CA GLN A 198 -7.54 1.21 10.19
C GLN A 198 -6.66 1.67 9.02
N GLN A 199 -5.48 2.23 9.33
CA GLN A 199 -4.51 2.65 8.31
C GLN A 199 -4.05 1.46 7.46
N ILE A 200 -3.73 0.32 8.09
CA ILE A 200 -3.28 -0.89 7.37
C ILE A 200 -4.42 -1.51 6.56
N MET A 201 -5.65 -1.46 7.04
CA MET A 201 -6.81 -1.89 6.25
C MET A 201 -6.94 -1.06 4.97
N TRP A 202 -6.80 0.27 5.07
CA TRP A 202 -6.87 1.18 3.91
C TRP A 202 -5.72 0.99 2.93
N ALA A 203 -4.52 0.75 3.46
CA ALA A 203 -3.31 0.59 2.65
C ALA A 203 -3.17 -0.80 1.99
N CYS A 204 -3.91 -1.80 2.45
CA CYS A 204 -3.77 -3.19 1.98
C CYS A 204 -5.10 -3.77 1.48
N LEU A 205 -6.02 -4.10 2.40
CA LEU A 205 -7.22 -4.88 2.09
C LEU A 205 -8.20 -4.12 1.21
N ASN A 206 -8.47 -2.85 1.53
CA ASN A 206 -9.43 -2.07 0.77
C ASN A 206 -8.94 -1.85 -0.67
N GLY A 207 -7.64 -1.56 -0.84
CA GLY A 207 -7.03 -1.41 -2.16
C GLY A 207 -7.07 -2.72 -2.95
N ALA A 208 -6.78 -3.86 -2.32
CA ALA A 208 -6.86 -5.17 -2.96
C ALA A 208 -8.28 -5.46 -3.45
N ASN A 209 -9.28 -5.21 -2.61
CA ASN A 209 -10.70 -5.39 -2.98
C ASN A 209 -11.12 -4.45 -4.13
N ALA A 210 -10.75 -3.17 -4.06
CA ALA A 210 -11.08 -2.18 -5.09
C ALA A 210 -10.47 -2.51 -6.45
N LEU A 211 -9.27 -3.11 -6.47
CA LEU A 211 -8.58 -3.50 -7.70
C LEU A 211 -8.82 -4.95 -8.13
N GLY A 212 -9.54 -5.75 -7.34
CA GLY A 212 -9.82 -7.16 -7.65
C GLY A 212 -8.59 -8.07 -7.50
N PHE A 213 -7.69 -7.75 -6.56
CA PHE A 213 -6.51 -8.57 -6.26
C PHE A 213 -6.81 -9.56 -5.12
N ASP A 214 -7.53 -10.64 -5.41
CA ASP A 214 -7.97 -11.63 -4.42
C ASP A 214 -6.82 -12.28 -3.64
N HIS A 215 -5.62 -12.31 -4.21
CA HIS A 215 -4.41 -12.90 -3.61
C HIS A 215 -3.62 -11.93 -2.71
N LEU A 216 -4.02 -10.65 -2.61
CA LEU A 216 -3.35 -9.61 -1.82
C LEU A 216 -4.22 -9.16 -0.63
N GLY A 217 -3.72 -8.17 0.11
CA GLY A 217 -4.45 -7.38 1.10
C GLY A 217 -4.55 -7.96 2.49
N SER A 218 -4.38 -9.29 2.69
CA SER A 218 -4.49 -9.94 4.01
C SER A 218 -3.59 -11.17 4.14
N PHE A 219 -3.31 -11.60 5.39
CA PHE A 219 -2.62 -12.86 5.67
C PHE A 219 -3.59 -14.03 5.79
N GLU A 220 -4.58 -14.12 4.92
CA GLU A 220 -5.43 -15.31 4.79
C GLU A 220 -4.66 -16.43 4.09
N ILE A 221 -4.94 -17.68 4.49
CA ILE A 221 -4.30 -18.88 3.95
C ILE A 221 -4.47 -18.92 2.42
N GLY A 222 -3.37 -19.21 1.73
CA GLY A 222 -3.30 -19.30 0.27
C GLY A 222 -3.03 -17.98 -0.45
N LYS A 223 -3.18 -16.82 0.20
CA LYS A 223 -2.83 -15.52 -0.40
C LYS A 223 -1.32 -15.30 -0.42
N LYS A 224 -0.86 -14.38 -1.29
CA LYS A 224 0.55 -13.96 -1.46
C LYS A 224 0.71 -12.45 -1.29
N PRO A 225 0.32 -11.88 -0.15
CA PRO A 225 0.28 -10.43 0.01
C PRO A 225 1.68 -9.79 0.12
N GLY A 226 2.77 -10.58 0.26
CA GLY A 226 4.04 -10.08 0.74
C GLY A 226 4.00 -9.72 2.22
N VAL A 227 5.14 -9.33 2.79
CA VAL A 227 5.26 -9.03 4.22
C VAL A 227 6.08 -7.77 4.44
N ASN A 228 5.48 -6.79 5.06
CA ASN A 228 6.12 -5.57 5.52
C ASN A 228 6.28 -5.58 7.05
N LEU A 229 7.36 -4.98 7.54
CA LEU A 229 7.61 -4.73 8.95
C LEU A 229 7.60 -3.24 9.22
N ILE A 230 6.78 -2.78 10.15
CA ILE A 230 6.77 -1.41 10.64
C ILE A 230 7.38 -1.37 12.03
N THR A 231 8.33 -0.44 12.24
CA THR A 231 9.03 -0.26 13.52
C THR A 231 8.93 1.20 13.99
N HIS A 232 9.37 1.49 15.23
CA HIS A 232 9.30 2.82 15.85
C HIS A 232 7.86 3.35 15.97
N LEU A 233 6.96 2.47 16.44
CA LEU A 233 5.55 2.77 16.66
C LEU A 233 5.31 3.36 18.06
N ASP A 234 4.20 4.06 18.20
CA ASP A 234 3.59 4.30 19.51
C ASP A 234 2.76 3.07 19.88
N TYR A 235 3.27 2.25 20.80
CA TYR A 235 2.58 1.03 21.24
C TYR A 235 1.48 1.31 22.27
N ASP A 236 1.53 2.45 22.96
CA ASP A 236 0.50 2.81 23.96
C ASP A 236 -0.81 3.21 23.27
N ASN A 237 -0.70 3.96 22.18
CA ASN A 237 -1.84 4.41 21.37
C ASN A 237 -2.06 3.53 20.12
N PHE A 238 -1.17 2.57 19.85
CA PHE A 238 -1.15 1.68 18.70
C PHE A 238 -1.31 2.45 17.37
N CYS A 239 -0.41 3.40 17.14
CA CYS A 239 -0.39 4.26 15.95
C CYS A 239 1.02 4.47 15.39
N LEU A 240 1.09 4.96 14.14
CA LEU A 240 2.35 5.41 13.54
C LEU A 240 2.85 6.68 14.24
N LYS A 241 4.16 6.91 14.12
CA LYS A 241 4.85 8.15 14.46
C LYS A 241 5.56 8.73 13.23
N PRO A 242 5.93 10.02 13.24
CA PRO A 242 6.68 10.62 12.13
C PRO A 242 8.01 9.88 11.85
N ASP A 243 8.65 9.31 12.89
CA ASP A 243 9.89 8.54 12.80
C ASP A 243 9.69 7.03 12.60
N SER A 244 8.46 6.56 12.43
CA SER A 244 8.19 5.16 12.08
C SER A 244 8.90 4.77 10.78
N LYS A 245 9.40 3.54 10.74
CA LYS A 245 10.20 3.01 9.63
C LYS A 245 9.56 1.75 9.06
N LEU A 246 9.72 1.60 7.76
CA LEU A 246 9.30 0.42 6.99
C LEU A 246 10.51 -0.42 6.60
N LYS A 247 10.35 -1.73 6.65
CA LYS A 247 11.27 -2.73 6.08
C LYS A 247 10.46 -3.77 5.33
N VAL A 248 10.78 -4.02 4.08
CA VAL A 248 10.21 -5.12 3.29
C VAL A 248 10.88 -6.42 3.72
N ILE A 249 10.09 -7.43 4.06
CA ILE A 249 10.56 -8.75 4.52
C ILE A 249 10.41 -9.80 3.41
N VAL A 250 9.27 -9.74 2.67
CA VAL A 250 8.94 -10.64 1.53
C VAL A 250 8.29 -9.84 0.40
#